data_7f338c8e5792ec674dc2293ac11dfd7c
#
_entry.id   7f338c8e5792ec674dc2293ac11dfd7c
#
_cell.length_a   1.000
_cell.length_b   1.000
_cell.length_c   1.000
_cell.angle_alpha   90.00
_cell.angle_beta   90.00
_cell.angle_gamma   90.00
#
_symmetry.space_group_name_H-M   'P 1'
#
loop_
_entity.id
_entity.type
_entity.pdbx_description
1 polymer ?
#
loop_
_entity_poly.entity_id
_entity_poly.type
_entity_poly.pdbx_seq_one_letter_code
_entity_poly.pdbx_strand_id
1 'polypeptide(L)'
;MVARGSGTGLAGGAVPSEGGVVLCLVRLNKIIELDAANLVMVCEPGVLTQKVADEALAAGLFYPPDPGSIKISTIGGNVANNSGGLRGLKYGVTRDYVMGLEVVLADGQILETGNKCVKDVAGFALKDLFIGSEGMLGVITKVILKLVPAPASKKTLLGLYDD
;
A
#
# COMPACT_ATOMS: atom_id res chain seq x y z
N MET A 1 -6.78 -0.81 -21.03
CA MET A 1 -5.68 -0.08 -20.34
C MET A 1 -5.33 -0.85 -19.06
N VAL A 2 -4.04 -0.97 -18.74
CA VAL A 2 -3.56 -1.69 -17.55
C VAL A 2 -2.75 -0.72 -16.70
N ALA A 3 -3.12 -0.53 -15.43
CA ALA A 3 -2.33 0.24 -14.48
C ALA A 3 -1.15 -0.62 -13.97
N ARG A 4 0.04 -0.03 -13.89
CA ARG A 4 1.24 -0.73 -13.44
C ARG A 4 2.09 0.15 -12.52
N GLY A 5 2.47 -0.40 -11.37
CA GLY A 5 3.57 0.12 -10.55
C GLY A 5 4.92 -0.38 -11.07
N SER A 6 5.71 -1.03 -10.21
CA SER A 6 7.00 -1.64 -10.59
C SER A 6 6.88 -3.02 -11.27
N GLY A 7 5.68 -3.59 -11.34
CA GLY A 7 5.43 -4.87 -12.03
C GLY A 7 5.94 -6.10 -11.28
N THR A 8 6.06 -6.04 -9.96
CA THR A 8 6.57 -7.15 -9.12
C THR A 8 5.53 -8.24 -8.81
N GLY A 9 4.26 -8.02 -9.15
CA GLY A 9 3.20 -9.00 -8.92
C GLY A 9 3.35 -10.24 -9.79
N LEU A 10 3.13 -11.43 -9.21
CA LEU A 10 3.30 -12.71 -9.89
C LEU A 10 2.05 -13.18 -10.65
N ALA A 11 0.88 -12.59 -10.36
CA ALA A 11 -0.39 -12.95 -10.99
C ALA A 11 -0.54 -12.46 -12.45
N GLY A 12 0.36 -11.60 -12.92
CA GLY A 12 0.34 -11.10 -14.30
C GLY A 12 -0.60 -9.92 -14.55
N GLY A 13 -1.29 -9.37 -13.53
CA GLY A 13 -2.22 -8.25 -13.67
C GLY A 13 -1.62 -6.96 -14.24
N ALA A 14 -0.29 -6.83 -14.22
CA ALA A 14 0.42 -5.70 -14.82
C ALA A 14 0.78 -5.89 -16.32
N VAL A 15 0.43 -7.04 -16.90
CA VAL A 15 0.77 -7.42 -18.29
C VAL A 15 -0.46 -7.29 -19.19
N PRO A 16 -0.41 -6.48 -20.24
CA PRO A 16 -1.51 -6.41 -21.22
C PRO A 16 -1.49 -7.67 -22.10
N SER A 17 -2.46 -8.57 -21.93
CA SER A 17 -2.50 -9.87 -22.63
C SER A 17 -2.79 -9.74 -24.13
N GLU A 18 -3.55 -8.72 -24.54
CA GLU A 18 -4.01 -8.55 -25.93
C GLU A 18 -3.59 -7.21 -26.54
N GLY A 19 -2.47 -6.67 -26.07
CA GLY A 19 -2.03 -5.32 -26.42
C GLY A 19 -2.78 -4.23 -25.64
N GLY A 20 -2.56 -2.98 -26.02
CA GLY A 20 -3.19 -1.84 -25.36
C GLY A 20 -2.21 -0.92 -24.65
N VAL A 21 -2.73 -0.05 -23.78
CA VAL A 21 -1.95 0.98 -23.08
C VAL A 21 -1.60 0.51 -21.67
N VAL A 22 -0.32 0.56 -21.33
CA VAL A 22 0.15 0.40 -19.94
C VAL A 22 0.34 1.77 -19.32
N LEU A 23 -0.44 2.09 -18.31
CA LEU A 23 -0.29 3.31 -17.51
C LEU A 23 0.71 3.05 -16.37
N CYS A 24 1.95 3.51 -16.56
CA CYS A 24 3.02 3.33 -15.59
C CYS A 24 2.99 4.44 -14.52
N LEU A 25 2.73 4.09 -13.28
CA LEU A 25 2.52 5.03 -12.17
C LEU A 25 3.77 5.32 -11.34
N VAL A 26 4.93 4.76 -11.69
CA VAL A 26 6.17 4.92 -10.89
C VAL A 26 6.66 6.36 -10.78
N ARG A 27 6.20 7.25 -11.66
CA ARG A 27 6.54 8.69 -11.61
C ARG A 27 5.72 9.46 -10.57
N LEU A 28 4.57 8.93 -10.13
CA LEU A 28 3.79 9.44 -9.01
C LEU A 28 4.42 8.89 -7.71
N ASN A 29 5.53 9.47 -7.27
CA ASN A 29 6.41 8.89 -6.24
C ASN A 29 6.72 9.83 -5.08
N LYS A 30 5.83 10.79 -4.80
CA LYS A 30 5.99 11.74 -3.70
C LYS A 30 5.32 11.21 -2.42
N ILE A 31 6.00 11.37 -1.29
CA ILE A 31 5.35 11.41 0.01
C ILE A 31 4.81 12.83 0.15
N ILE A 32 3.49 12.94 0.20
CA ILE A 32 2.77 14.24 0.19
C ILE A 32 2.77 14.81 1.60
N GLU A 33 2.58 13.93 2.60
CA GLU A 33 2.46 14.32 4.00
C GLU A 33 2.91 13.19 4.92
N LEU A 34 3.61 13.53 5.99
CA LEU A 34 3.87 12.66 7.13
C LEU A 34 3.42 13.37 8.40
N ASP A 35 2.27 12.98 8.90
CA ASP A 35 1.69 13.48 10.15
C ASP A 35 2.02 12.49 11.29
N ALA A 36 3.15 12.73 11.93
CA ALA A 36 3.63 11.86 13.00
C ALA A 36 2.72 11.92 14.26
N ALA A 37 2.06 13.05 14.50
CA ALA A 37 1.17 13.21 15.66
C ALA A 37 -0.10 12.35 15.52
N ASN A 38 -0.64 12.24 14.30
CA ASN A 38 -1.82 11.45 13.99
C ASN A 38 -1.50 10.04 13.44
N LEU A 39 -0.21 9.67 13.35
CA LEU A 39 0.24 8.36 12.83
C LEU A 39 -0.22 8.10 11.40
N VAL A 40 -0.18 9.11 10.55
CA VAL A 40 -0.68 9.05 9.17
C VAL A 40 0.42 9.44 8.19
N MET A 41 0.48 8.75 7.06
CA MET A 41 1.25 9.16 5.90
C MET A 41 0.34 9.20 4.67
N VAL A 42 0.46 10.28 3.89
CA VAL A 42 -0.21 10.40 2.58
C VAL A 42 0.85 10.35 1.50
N CYS A 43 0.68 9.46 0.53
CA CYS A 43 1.64 9.31 -0.55
C CYS A 43 0.98 8.98 -1.88
N GLU A 44 1.73 9.22 -2.95
CA GLU A 44 1.41 8.80 -4.31
C GLU A 44 1.67 7.29 -4.48
N PRO A 45 0.98 6.62 -5.43
CA PRO A 45 1.01 5.15 -5.57
C PRO A 45 2.37 4.60 -6.02
N GLY A 46 3.19 5.37 -6.68
CA GLY A 46 4.52 4.97 -7.18
C GLY A 46 5.63 5.07 -6.14
N VAL A 47 5.34 5.52 -4.91
CA VAL A 47 6.33 5.51 -3.82
C VAL A 47 6.72 4.07 -3.52
N LEU A 48 8.05 3.83 -3.41
CA LEU A 48 8.55 2.51 -3.02
C LEU A 48 8.17 2.18 -1.58
N THR A 49 7.80 0.94 -1.34
CA THR A 49 7.42 0.46 -0.01
C THR A 49 8.55 0.65 1.00
N GLN A 50 9.79 0.40 0.58
CA GLN A 50 10.99 0.64 1.41
C GLN A 50 11.10 2.12 1.81
N LYS A 51 10.86 3.06 0.89
CA LYS A 51 10.91 4.50 1.18
C LYS A 51 9.87 4.89 2.24
N VAL A 52 8.64 4.35 2.15
CA VAL A 52 7.61 4.57 3.19
C VAL A 52 8.09 4.06 4.54
N ALA A 53 8.68 2.86 4.58
CA ALA A 53 9.19 2.28 5.81
C ALA A 53 10.34 3.10 6.42
N ASP A 54 11.26 3.58 5.60
CA ASP A 54 12.43 4.36 6.03
C ASP A 54 12.01 5.74 6.57
N GLU A 55 11.13 6.45 5.88
CA GLU A 55 10.61 7.76 6.31
C GLU A 55 9.77 7.64 7.59
N ALA A 56 8.95 6.59 7.71
CA ALA A 56 8.22 6.32 8.95
C ALA A 56 9.19 6.08 10.10
N LEU A 57 10.23 5.27 9.89
CA LEU A 57 11.23 4.96 10.92
C LEU A 57 12.02 6.20 11.34
N ALA A 58 12.39 7.06 10.41
CA ALA A 58 13.06 8.33 10.69
C ALA A 58 12.22 9.26 11.59
N ALA A 59 10.88 9.13 11.52
CA ALA A 59 9.95 9.85 12.39
C ALA A 59 9.59 9.10 13.69
N GLY A 60 10.29 8.01 14.04
CA GLY A 60 10.00 7.18 15.20
C GLY A 60 8.74 6.30 15.06
N LEU A 61 8.27 6.14 13.85
CA LEU A 61 7.08 5.36 13.51
C LEU A 61 7.45 4.10 12.71
N PHE A 62 6.46 3.29 12.42
CA PHE A 62 6.66 2.03 11.73
C PHE A 62 5.51 1.75 10.75
N TYR A 63 5.87 1.37 9.52
CA TYR A 63 4.95 0.82 8.53
C TYR A 63 5.12 -0.71 8.49
N PRO A 64 4.18 -1.49 9.03
CA PRO A 64 4.36 -2.92 9.23
C PRO A 64 4.41 -3.79 7.96
N PRO A 65 3.61 -3.55 6.89
CA PRO A 65 3.62 -4.43 5.72
C PRO A 65 5.01 -4.53 5.08
N ASP A 66 5.50 -5.77 4.90
CA ASP A 66 6.84 -6.07 4.40
C ASP A 66 6.84 -7.15 3.32
N PRO A 67 6.22 -6.91 2.16
CA PRO A 67 6.26 -7.87 1.07
C PRO A 67 7.70 -8.23 0.70
N GLY A 68 7.95 -9.45 0.23
CA GLY A 68 9.29 -9.89 -0.18
C GLY A 68 9.94 -8.97 -1.21
N SER A 69 9.13 -8.24 -1.96
CA SER A 69 9.55 -7.22 -2.94
C SER A 69 9.69 -5.80 -2.35
N ILE A 70 9.72 -5.60 -1.04
CA ILE A 70 9.65 -4.29 -0.35
C ILE A 70 10.59 -3.23 -0.95
N LYS A 71 11.78 -3.63 -1.40
CA LYS A 71 12.79 -2.72 -1.95
C LYS A 71 12.45 -2.16 -3.34
N ILE A 72 11.55 -2.83 -4.06
CA ILE A 72 11.22 -2.50 -5.45
C ILE A 72 9.71 -2.37 -5.70
N SER A 73 8.86 -2.90 -4.83
CA SER A 73 7.40 -2.74 -4.94
C SER A 73 6.95 -1.32 -4.63
N THR A 74 5.86 -0.90 -5.27
CA THR A 74 5.24 0.40 -5.03
C THR A 74 4.01 0.27 -4.15
N ILE A 75 3.70 1.32 -3.39
CA ILE A 75 2.54 1.33 -2.48
C ILE A 75 1.23 1.07 -3.22
N GLY A 76 1.00 1.70 -4.37
CA GLY A 76 -0.20 1.44 -5.18
C GLY A 76 -0.31 -0.01 -5.62
N GLY A 77 0.81 -0.64 -5.99
CA GLY A 77 0.87 -2.08 -6.31
C GLY A 77 0.55 -2.94 -5.09
N ASN A 78 1.09 -2.59 -3.92
CA ASN A 78 0.77 -3.31 -2.68
C ASN A 78 -0.71 -3.20 -2.31
N VAL A 79 -1.31 -2.02 -2.49
CA VAL A 79 -2.75 -1.82 -2.26
C VAL A 79 -3.57 -2.64 -3.25
N ALA A 80 -3.25 -2.56 -4.55
CA ALA A 80 -3.97 -3.29 -5.59
C ALA A 80 -3.94 -4.81 -5.38
N ASN A 81 -2.84 -5.36 -4.87
CA ASN A 81 -2.70 -6.79 -4.58
C ASN A 81 -3.04 -7.18 -3.13
N ASN A 82 -3.32 -6.23 -2.27
CA ASN A 82 -3.41 -6.44 -0.83
C ASN A 82 -2.20 -7.23 -0.29
N SER A 83 -1.01 -6.76 -0.60
CA SER A 83 0.23 -7.49 -0.35
C SER A 83 0.46 -7.75 1.13
N GLY A 84 0.89 -8.97 1.46
CA GLY A 84 1.37 -9.37 2.77
C GLY A 84 2.89 -9.58 2.77
N GLY A 85 3.42 -10.03 3.90
CA GLY A 85 4.84 -10.34 4.08
C GLY A 85 5.11 -11.15 5.34
N LEU A 86 6.37 -11.28 5.72
CA LEU A 86 6.79 -12.10 6.87
C LEU A 86 6.20 -11.63 8.21
N ARG A 87 5.87 -10.33 8.32
CA ARG A 87 5.27 -9.75 9.52
C ARG A 87 3.74 -9.93 9.57
N GLY A 88 3.15 -10.51 8.52
CA GLY A 88 1.70 -10.60 8.34
C GLY A 88 0.98 -11.33 9.47
N LEU A 89 1.59 -12.35 10.07
CA LEU A 89 1.00 -13.08 11.18
C LEU A 89 0.70 -12.17 12.40
N LYS A 90 1.61 -11.23 12.69
CA LYS A 90 1.45 -10.32 13.83
C LYS A 90 0.71 -9.03 13.45
N TYR A 91 1.03 -8.47 12.30
CA TYR A 91 0.63 -7.12 11.95
C TYR A 91 -0.46 -7.04 10.88
N GLY A 92 -0.81 -8.17 10.26
CA GLY A 92 -1.76 -8.16 9.15
C GLY A 92 -1.08 -7.82 7.81
N VAL A 93 -1.88 -7.35 6.87
CA VAL A 93 -1.48 -7.11 5.48
C VAL A 93 -1.71 -5.64 5.09
N THR A 94 -1.51 -5.28 3.85
CA THR A 94 -1.64 -3.89 3.38
C THR A 94 -3.02 -3.28 3.70
N ARG A 95 -4.11 -4.05 3.57
CA ARG A 95 -5.48 -3.61 3.89
C ARG A 95 -5.61 -3.00 5.28
N ASP A 96 -4.93 -3.57 6.26
CA ASP A 96 -5.04 -3.16 7.67
C ASP A 96 -4.41 -1.78 7.92
N TYR A 97 -3.66 -1.27 6.95
CA TYR A 97 -2.93 0.01 7.02
C TYR A 97 -3.40 1.05 6.01
N VAL A 98 -4.37 0.74 5.16
CA VAL A 98 -4.98 1.73 4.25
C VAL A 98 -6.18 2.37 4.92
N MET A 99 -6.09 3.68 5.17
CA MET A 99 -7.16 4.49 5.74
C MET A 99 -8.04 5.12 4.67
N GLY A 100 -7.47 5.46 3.51
CA GLY A 100 -8.20 6.08 2.42
C GLY A 100 -7.45 6.01 1.09
N LEU A 101 -8.19 6.21 0.02
CA LEU A 101 -7.70 6.17 -1.35
C LEU A 101 -8.30 7.32 -2.17
N GLU A 102 -7.53 7.81 -3.12
CA GLU A 102 -8.04 8.52 -4.29
C GLU A 102 -7.87 7.61 -5.50
N VAL A 103 -8.94 7.42 -6.26
CA VAL A 103 -8.99 6.48 -7.38
C VAL A 103 -9.63 7.16 -8.58
N VAL A 104 -9.02 7.03 -9.75
CA VAL A 104 -9.64 7.42 -11.02
C VAL A 104 -10.39 6.24 -11.59
N LEU A 105 -11.69 6.39 -11.79
CA LEU A 105 -12.59 5.38 -12.32
C LEU A 105 -12.49 5.27 -13.85
N ALA A 106 -13.14 4.26 -14.42
CA ALA A 106 -13.07 3.99 -15.86
C ALA A 106 -13.66 5.12 -16.75
N ASP A 107 -14.57 5.91 -16.20
CA ASP A 107 -15.17 7.08 -16.85
C ASP A 107 -14.36 8.38 -16.64
N GLY A 108 -13.25 8.31 -15.93
CA GLY A 108 -12.38 9.44 -15.60
C GLY A 108 -12.79 10.22 -14.36
N GLN A 109 -13.85 9.85 -13.67
CA GLN A 109 -14.22 10.49 -12.41
C GLN A 109 -13.20 10.14 -11.32
N ILE A 110 -12.92 11.12 -10.43
CA ILE A 110 -12.06 10.94 -9.27
C ILE A 110 -12.95 10.63 -8.06
N LEU A 111 -12.69 9.48 -7.45
CA LEU A 111 -13.34 9.04 -6.22
C LEU A 111 -12.35 9.14 -5.06
N GLU A 112 -12.71 9.92 -4.04
CA GLU A 112 -12.02 9.88 -2.75
C GLU A 112 -12.82 9.00 -1.79
N THR A 113 -12.17 8.07 -1.10
CA THR A 113 -12.83 7.15 -0.16
C THR A 113 -11.96 6.92 1.06
N GLY A 114 -12.60 6.86 2.24
CA GLY A 114 -11.90 6.87 3.52
C GLY A 114 -11.34 8.27 3.85
N ASN A 115 -10.63 8.38 4.94
CA ASN A 115 -10.06 9.63 5.43
C ASN A 115 -8.88 9.38 6.38
N LYS A 116 -8.37 10.43 7.07
CA LYS A 116 -7.28 10.32 8.06
C LYS A 116 -7.75 9.94 9.48
N CYS A 117 -9.05 9.76 9.69
CA CYS A 117 -9.58 9.46 11.02
C CYS A 117 -9.51 7.96 11.32
N VAL A 118 -9.04 7.61 12.52
CA VAL A 118 -9.03 6.22 12.98
C VAL A 118 -10.45 5.65 13.10
N LYS A 119 -11.41 6.50 13.54
CA LYS A 119 -12.82 6.12 13.59
C LYS A 119 -13.53 6.75 12.38
N ASP A 120 -13.92 5.90 11.45
CA ASP A 120 -14.75 6.26 10.31
C ASP A 120 -15.91 5.26 10.20
N VAL A 121 -17.13 5.75 10.42
CA VAL A 121 -18.36 4.95 10.43
C VAL A 121 -19.39 5.46 9.43
N ALA A 122 -19.04 6.46 8.62
CA ALA A 122 -19.93 7.08 7.66
C ALA A 122 -19.86 6.38 6.29
N GLY A 123 -21.02 5.94 5.80
CA GLY A 123 -21.15 5.36 4.47
C GLY A 123 -20.56 3.96 4.33
N PHE A 124 -20.36 3.54 3.08
CA PHE A 124 -19.77 2.25 2.75
C PHE A 124 -18.25 2.29 2.80
N ALA A 125 -17.62 1.20 3.20
CA ALA A 125 -16.16 1.03 3.19
C ALA A 125 -15.63 0.81 1.76
N LEU A 126 -15.86 1.78 0.85
CA LEU A 126 -15.54 1.66 -0.58
C LEU A 126 -14.05 1.40 -0.85
N LYS A 127 -13.16 1.91 0.00
CA LYS A 127 -11.71 1.64 -0.12
C LYS A 127 -11.40 0.14 -0.16
N ASP A 128 -12.19 -0.68 0.55
CA ASP A 128 -11.96 -2.12 0.66
C ASP A 128 -12.32 -2.89 -0.63
N LEU A 129 -13.08 -2.27 -1.54
CA LEU A 129 -13.33 -2.80 -2.88
C LEU A 129 -12.08 -2.66 -3.78
N PHE A 130 -11.35 -1.56 -3.64
CA PHE A 130 -10.16 -1.28 -4.45
C PHE A 130 -8.92 -2.02 -3.92
N ILE A 131 -8.86 -2.31 -2.62
CA ILE A 131 -7.76 -3.04 -2.01
C ILE A 131 -7.86 -4.52 -2.40
N GLY A 132 -6.89 -5.02 -3.14
CA GLY A 132 -6.90 -6.39 -3.67
C GLY A 132 -7.70 -6.53 -4.98
N SER A 133 -8.08 -5.42 -5.63
CA SER A 133 -8.78 -5.43 -6.92
C SER A 133 -7.87 -5.67 -8.13
N GLU A 134 -6.56 -5.77 -7.93
CA GLU A 134 -5.53 -5.92 -8.98
C GLU A 134 -5.59 -4.84 -10.08
N GLY A 135 -6.12 -3.65 -9.73
CA GLY A 135 -6.28 -2.53 -10.66
C GLY A 135 -7.48 -2.64 -11.60
N MET A 136 -8.37 -3.62 -11.42
CA MET A 136 -9.53 -3.83 -12.29
C MET A 136 -10.63 -2.77 -12.11
N LEU A 137 -10.74 -2.17 -10.94
CA LEU A 137 -11.84 -1.24 -10.60
C LEU A 137 -11.48 0.23 -10.79
N GLY A 138 -10.21 0.57 -10.95
CA GLY A 138 -9.75 1.94 -11.14
C GLY A 138 -8.26 2.09 -10.94
N VAL A 139 -7.76 3.29 -11.17
CA VAL A 139 -6.36 3.66 -11.05
C VAL A 139 -6.16 4.41 -9.74
N ILE A 140 -5.42 3.83 -8.80
CA ILE A 140 -5.09 4.48 -7.52
C ILE A 140 -4.08 5.60 -7.78
N THR A 141 -4.40 6.81 -7.31
CA THR A 141 -3.55 8.01 -7.49
C THR A 141 -3.05 8.60 -6.18
N LYS A 142 -3.68 8.26 -5.05
CA LYS A 142 -3.24 8.67 -3.72
C LYS A 142 -3.61 7.60 -2.69
N VAL A 143 -2.77 7.41 -1.70
CA VAL A 143 -2.98 6.45 -0.60
C VAL A 143 -2.77 7.16 0.73
N ILE A 144 -3.71 6.98 1.64
CA ILE A 144 -3.61 7.40 3.04
C ILE A 144 -3.27 6.14 3.85
N LEU A 145 -2.11 6.16 4.48
CA LEU A 145 -1.58 5.04 5.26
C LEU A 145 -1.64 5.33 6.74
N LYS A 146 -2.04 4.32 7.51
CA LYS A 146 -1.87 4.28 8.95
C LYS A 146 -0.45 3.82 9.29
N LEU A 147 0.18 4.52 10.21
CA LEU A 147 1.43 4.13 10.84
C LEU A 147 1.18 3.67 12.28
N VAL A 148 2.17 3.03 12.86
CA VAL A 148 2.16 2.65 14.28
C VAL A 148 3.46 3.12 14.93
N PRO A 149 3.52 3.26 16.27
CA PRO A 149 4.78 3.53 16.96
C PRO A 149 5.83 2.46 16.64
N ALA A 150 7.08 2.88 16.46
CA ALA A 150 8.16 1.94 16.25
C ALA A 150 8.33 1.00 17.46
N PRO A 151 8.55 -0.31 17.26
CA PRO A 151 8.76 -1.24 18.36
C PRO A 151 10.05 -0.91 19.11
N ALA A 152 10.00 -0.91 20.43
CA ALA A 152 11.14 -0.58 21.27
C ALA A 152 12.33 -1.54 21.11
N SER A 153 12.06 -2.80 20.77
CA SER A 153 13.09 -3.81 20.50
C SER A 153 12.58 -4.94 19.61
N LYS A 154 13.53 -5.63 18.97
CA LYS A 154 13.30 -6.86 18.20
C LYS A 154 14.22 -7.95 18.73
N LYS A 155 13.67 -9.16 18.94
CA LYS A 155 14.44 -10.36 19.27
C LYS A 155 14.17 -11.42 18.23
N THR A 156 15.22 -12.14 17.83
CA THR A 156 15.11 -13.29 16.91
C THR A 156 15.49 -14.55 17.70
N LEU A 157 14.67 -15.57 17.59
CA LEU A 157 14.91 -16.88 18.20
C LEU A 157 15.11 -17.89 17.08
N LEU A 158 16.08 -18.79 17.24
CA LEU A 158 16.31 -19.95 16.39
C LEU A 158 16.07 -21.20 17.21
N GLY A 159 15.05 -21.98 16.85
CA GLY A 159 14.80 -23.30 17.41
C GLY A 159 15.32 -24.38 16.46
N LEU A 160 16.17 -25.25 16.95
CA LEU A 160 16.59 -26.46 16.23
C LEU A 160 15.77 -27.63 16.77
N TYR A 161 15.20 -28.42 15.89
CA TYR A 161 14.40 -29.58 16.22
C TYR A 161 15.05 -30.79 15.51
N ASP A 162 15.19 -31.89 16.22
CA ASP A 162 15.54 -33.18 15.62
C ASP A 162 14.23 -33.83 15.15
N ASP A 163 14.21 -34.33 13.90
CA ASP A 163 13.07 -35.04 13.29
C ASP A 163 12.87 -36.42 13.95
#